data_01767a59e1f215ad13fc2279cf3aae38
#
_entry.id   01767a59e1f215ad13fc2279cf3aae38
#
_cell.length_a   1.000
_cell.length_b   1.000
_cell.length_c   1.000
_cell.angle_alpha   90.00
_cell.angle_beta   90.00
_cell.angle_gamma   90.00
#
_symmetry.space_group_name_H-M   'P 1'
#
loop_
_entity.id
_entity.type
_entity.pdbx_description
1 polymer ?
#
loop_
_entity_poly.entity_id
_entity_poly.type
_entity_poly.pdbx_seq_one_letter_code
_entity_poly.pdbx_strand_id
1 'polypeptide(L)'
;MSLVTKRSTMTFFSDPTDHMSHRVRIVLAEKGVTVDIVDCDPDDIPEEVSEINPYNNLPTLLDRDLVLYEPNIIMEYLDERFPHPPLLPVYPVARANARMFLHRIENE
;
A
#
# COMPACT_ATOMS: atom_id res chain seq x y z
N MET A 1 3.17 -7.28 20.74
CA MET A 1 3.98 -6.61 20.78
C MET A 1 5.00 -6.70 19.87
N SER A 2 4.99 -7.50 19.07
CA SER A 2 6.05 -7.62 18.18
C SER A 2 6.27 -6.43 17.32
N LEU A 3 5.27 -5.68 17.03
CA LEU A 3 5.47 -4.50 16.21
C LEU A 3 6.39 -3.53 16.83
N VAL A 4 6.36 -3.48 18.10
CA VAL A 4 7.16 -2.52 18.80
C VAL A 4 8.62 -2.81 18.63
N THR A 5 8.95 -4.05 18.49
CA THR A 5 10.34 -4.41 18.40
C THR A 5 10.90 -4.25 17.01
N LYS A 6 10.04 -4.09 16.04
CA LYS A 6 10.55 -3.97 14.73
C LYS A 6 10.85 -2.61 14.42
N ARG A 7 12.04 -2.25 14.47
CA ARG A 7 12.32 -0.95 14.25
C ARG A 7 12.24 -0.51 12.93
N SER A 8 12.16 -1.13 12.00
CA SER A 8 12.24 -0.49 10.82
C SER A 8 11.10 -0.42 10.08
N THR A 9 10.00 -0.49 10.71
CA THR A 9 9.51 -1.09 9.83
C THR A 9 8.26 -0.73 9.30
N MET A 10 8.06 -1.13 8.12
CA MET A 10 6.86 -0.97 7.37
C MET A 10 6.19 -2.32 7.37
N THR A 11 4.91 -2.36 7.61
CA THR A 11 4.12 -3.58 7.58
C THR A 11 2.96 -3.38 6.64
N PHE A 12 2.76 -4.32 5.73
CA PHE A 12 1.67 -4.24 4.77
C PHE A 12 0.71 -5.40 5.01
N PHE A 13 -0.50 -5.07 5.42
CA PHE A 13 -1.55 -6.07 5.64
C PHE A 13 -2.31 -6.24 4.34
N SER A 14 -2.23 -7.41 3.77
CA SER A 14 -2.66 -7.68 2.41
C SER A 14 -3.75 -8.74 2.38
N ASP A 15 -4.66 -8.56 1.45
CA ASP A 15 -5.62 -9.61 1.12
C ASP A 15 -5.06 -10.33 -0.09
N PRO A 16 -4.59 -11.56 0.04
CA PRO A 16 -3.96 -12.25 -1.07
C PRO A 16 -4.88 -12.53 -2.24
N THR A 17 -6.19 -12.41 -2.04
CA THR A 17 -7.13 -12.64 -3.12
C THR A 17 -7.57 -11.35 -3.80
N ASP A 18 -7.14 -10.20 -3.30
CA ASP A 18 -7.59 -8.92 -3.84
C ASP A 18 -6.55 -8.33 -4.77
N HIS A 19 -7.00 -7.92 -5.96
CA HIS A 19 -6.06 -7.42 -6.95
C HIS A 19 -5.47 -6.06 -6.56
N MET A 20 -6.16 -5.26 -5.75
CA MET A 20 -5.59 -3.99 -5.30
C MET A 20 -4.45 -4.23 -4.31
N SER A 21 -4.61 -5.19 -3.41
CA SER A 21 -3.52 -5.58 -2.54
C SER A 21 -2.34 -6.10 -3.36
N HIS A 22 -2.64 -6.85 -4.40
CA HIS A 22 -1.60 -7.38 -5.27
C HIS A 22 -0.83 -6.25 -5.96
N ARG A 23 -1.53 -5.22 -6.40
CA ARG A 23 -0.89 -4.09 -7.04
C ARG A 23 0.07 -3.39 -6.11
N VAL A 24 -0.35 -3.17 -4.87
CA VAL A 24 0.52 -2.53 -3.89
C VAL A 24 1.75 -3.39 -3.62
N ARG A 25 1.58 -4.71 -3.58
CA ARG A 25 2.72 -5.61 -3.38
C ARG A 25 3.71 -5.52 -4.52
N ILE A 26 3.20 -5.35 -5.75
CA ILE A 26 4.07 -5.16 -6.91
C ILE A 26 4.87 -3.87 -6.76
N VAL A 27 4.22 -2.80 -6.33
CA VAL A 27 4.90 -1.52 -6.13
C VAL A 27 5.98 -1.67 -5.05
N LEU A 28 5.68 -2.33 -3.96
CA LEU A 28 6.66 -2.55 -2.90
C LEU A 28 7.88 -3.31 -3.42
N ALA A 29 7.63 -4.33 -4.22
CA ALA A 29 8.70 -5.12 -4.79
C ALA A 29 9.53 -4.30 -5.78
N GLU A 30 8.86 -3.52 -6.60
CA GLU A 30 9.56 -2.68 -7.56
C GLU A 30 10.44 -1.64 -6.88
N LYS A 31 9.99 -1.10 -5.79
CA LYS A 31 10.74 -0.10 -5.05
C LYS A 31 11.87 -0.73 -4.21
N GLY A 32 11.87 -2.04 -4.09
CA GLY A 32 12.90 -2.72 -3.31
C GLY A 32 12.85 -2.40 -1.83
N VAL A 33 11.66 -2.16 -1.31
CA VAL A 33 11.49 -1.73 0.06
C VAL A 33 11.50 -2.92 1.01
N THR A 34 12.12 -2.76 2.14
CA THR A 34 12.06 -3.76 3.20
C THR A 34 10.73 -3.61 3.91
N VAL A 35 9.90 -4.60 3.82
CA VAL A 35 8.55 -4.54 4.37
C VAL A 35 8.12 -5.92 4.83
N ASP A 36 7.39 -5.97 5.93
CA ASP A 36 6.78 -7.21 6.39
C ASP A 36 5.41 -7.30 5.76
N ILE A 37 5.17 -8.33 4.98
CA ILE A 37 3.88 -8.52 4.33
C ILE A 37 3.12 -9.57 5.13
N VAL A 38 1.95 -9.18 5.61
CA VAL A 38 1.09 -10.07 6.40
C VAL A 38 -0.15 -10.35 5.59
N ASP A 39 -0.31 -11.59 5.15
CA ASP A 39 -1.51 -11.98 4.41
C ASP A 39 -2.64 -12.19 5.39
N CYS A 40 -3.76 -11.55 5.12
CA CYS A 40 -4.91 -11.59 6.00
C CYS A 40 -6.12 -12.15 5.29
N ASP A 41 -6.96 -12.84 6.04
CA ASP A 41 -8.22 -13.31 5.51
C ASP A 41 -9.21 -12.14 5.59
N PRO A 42 -9.80 -11.73 4.48
CA PRO A 42 -10.74 -10.60 4.50
C PRO A 42 -11.98 -10.90 5.35
N ASP A 43 -12.26 -12.17 5.60
CA ASP A 43 -13.39 -12.53 6.43
C ASP A 43 -13.02 -12.67 7.91
N ASP A 44 -11.74 -12.53 8.21
CA ASP A 44 -11.26 -12.67 9.59
C ASP A 44 -10.08 -11.72 9.77
N ILE A 45 -10.36 -10.43 9.73
CA ILE A 45 -9.33 -9.41 9.76
C ILE A 45 -8.71 -9.33 11.16
N PRO A 46 -7.38 -9.34 11.25
CA PRO A 46 -6.71 -9.33 12.55
C PRO A 46 -7.06 -8.10 13.38
N GLU A 47 -7.04 -8.28 14.68
CA GLU A 47 -7.34 -7.20 15.59
C GLU A 47 -6.36 -6.04 15.43
N GLU A 48 -5.13 -6.34 15.07
CA GLU A 48 -4.14 -5.31 14.81
C GLU A 48 -4.63 -4.32 13.78
N VAL A 49 -5.24 -4.80 12.70
CA VAL A 49 -5.76 -3.95 11.65
C VAL A 49 -6.95 -3.15 12.17
N SER A 50 -7.81 -3.81 12.93
CA SER A 50 -8.99 -3.14 13.46
C SER A 50 -8.62 -1.97 14.35
N GLU A 51 -7.52 -2.09 15.05
CA GLU A 51 -7.09 -1.04 15.96
C GLU A 51 -6.56 0.19 15.24
N ILE A 52 -5.96 0.01 14.09
CA ILE A 52 -5.33 1.13 13.40
C ILE A 52 -6.12 1.63 12.20
N ASN A 53 -7.01 0.82 11.67
CA ASN A 53 -7.79 1.19 10.51
C ASN A 53 -9.27 1.21 10.89
N PRO A 54 -9.88 2.40 10.98
CA PRO A 54 -11.27 2.49 11.43
C PRO A 54 -12.27 1.82 10.48
N TYR A 55 -11.88 1.61 9.23
CA TYR A 55 -12.76 0.95 8.27
C TYR A 55 -12.57 -0.55 8.28
N ASN A 56 -11.57 -1.03 9.01
CA ASN A 56 -11.33 -2.46 9.17
C ASN A 56 -11.32 -3.20 7.85
N ASN A 57 -10.56 -2.68 6.90
CA ASN A 57 -10.48 -3.29 5.58
C ASN A 57 -9.04 -3.44 5.15
N LEU A 58 -8.83 -4.10 4.05
CA LEU A 58 -7.52 -4.35 3.47
C LEU A 58 -7.49 -3.73 2.07
N PRO A 59 -6.34 -3.32 1.60
CA PRO A 59 -5.03 -3.38 2.26
C PRO A 59 -4.83 -2.24 3.25
N THR A 60 -3.93 -2.43 4.18
CA THR A 60 -3.55 -1.41 5.14
C THR A 60 -2.03 -1.38 5.22
N LEU A 61 -1.45 -0.21 5.12
CA LEU A 61 -0.01 -0.03 5.25
C LEU A 61 0.30 0.73 6.54
N LEU A 62 1.19 0.18 7.31
CA LEU A 62 1.67 0.82 8.52
C LEU A 62 3.15 1.13 8.33
N ASP A 63 3.52 2.41 8.40
CA ASP A 63 4.91 2.82 8.30
C ASP A 63 5.20 3.63 9.56
N ARG A 64 5.77 2.98 10.55
CA ARG A 64 5.98 3.56 11.87
C ARG A 64 4.63 3.95 12.45
N ASP A 65 4.37 5.24 12.60
CA ASP A 65 3.10 5.67 13.15
C ASP A 65 2.09 6.05 12.08
N LEU A 66 2.49 6.03 10.83
CA LEU A 66 1.61 6.43 9.74
C LEU A 66 0.81 5.23 9.26
N VAL A 67 -0.50 5.39 9.19
CA VAL A 67 -1.39 4.34 8.71
C VAL A 67 -2.10 4.80 7.46
N LEU A 68 -2.01 4.01 6.39
CA LEU A 68 -2.69 4.32 5.15
C LEU A 68 -3.53 3.12 4.76
N TYR A 69 -4.76 3.35 4.30
CA TYR A 69 -5.64 2.24 3.97
C TYR A 69 -6.42 2.41 2.68
N GLU A 70 -5.97 3.31 1.83
CA GLU A 70 -6.56 3.46 0.51
C GLU A 70 -5.48 3.08 -0.50
N PRO A 71 -5.70 2.11 -1.38
CA PRO A 71 -4.62 1.61 -2.25
C PRO A 71 -3.95 2.68 -3.09
N ASN A 72 -4.71 3.60 -3.64
CA ASN A 72 -4.10 4.64 -4.47
C ASN A 72 -3.25 5.59 -3.65
N ILE A 73 -3.70 5.89 -2.44
CA ILE A 73 -2.92 6.74 -1.55
C ILE A 73 -1.66 6.02 -1.11
N ILE A 74 -1.77 4.72 -0.84
CA ILE A 74 -0.61 3.92 -0.47
C ILE A 74 0.42 3.97 -1.59
N MET A 75 -0.01 3.78 -2.83
CA MET A 75 0.91 3.77 -3.96
C MET A 75 1.55 5.12 -4.18
N GLU A 76 0.80 6.20 -4.02
CA GLU A 76 1.34 7.54 -4.14
C GLU A 76 2.36 7.81 -3.04
N TYR A 77 2.05 7.40 -1.82
CA TYR A 77 2.97 7.56 -0.71
C TYR A 77 4.28 6.83 -0.98
N LEU A 78 4.18 5.60 -1.46
CA LEU A 78 5.38 4.81 -1.75
C LEU A 78 6.22 5.44 -2.85
N ASP A 79 5.58 6.04 -3.84
CA ASP A 79 6.30 6.69 -4.91
C ASP A 79 7.03 7.93 -4.42
N GLU A 80 6.42 8.67 -3.49
CA GLU A 80 7.06 9.85 -2.92
C GLU A 80 8.17 9.48 -1.94
N ARG A 81 7.92 8.46 -1.14
CA ARG A 81 8.87 8.05 -0.14
C ARG A 81 10.09 7.37 -0.75
N PHE A 82 9.87 6.64 -1.82
CA PHE A 82 10.91 5.91 -2.54
C PHE A 82 10.84 6.27 -4.02
N PRO A 83 11.41 7.40 -4.39
CA PRO A 83 11.19 7.91 -5.76
C PRO A 83 11.85 7.13 -6.88
N HIS A 84 12.73 6.20 -6.56
CA HIS A 84 13.40 5.44 -7.61
C HIS A 84 13.21 3.96 -7.41
N PRO A 85 12.77 3.25 -8.44
CA PRO A 85 12.34 3.76 -9.73
C PRO A 85 10.98 4.43 -9.59
N PRO A 86 10.69 5.44 -10.42
CA PRO A 86 9.42 6.14 -10.28
C PRO A 86 8.26 5.26 -10.72
N LEU A 87 7.16 5.39 -10.01
CA LEU A 87 5.96 4.65 -10.34
C LEU A 87 5.27 5.27 -11.53
N LEU A 88 5.23 6.60 -11.58
CA LEU A 88 4.65 7.33 -12.69
C LEU A 88 5.75 7.80 -13.61
N PRO A 89 5.49 7.86 -14.92
CA PRO A 89 6.50 8.34 -15.85
C PRO A 89 6.93 9.75 -15.54
N VAL A 90 8.17 10.08 -15.93
CA VAL A 90 8.72 11.37 -15.64
C VAL A 90 8.15 12.46 -16.52
N TYR A 91 7.78 12.12 -17.73
CA TYR A 91 7.30 13.13 -18.66
C TYR A 91 5.88 13.55 -18.33
N PRO A 92 5.60 14.86 -18.36
CA PRO A 92 4.29 15.37 -17.91
C PRO A 92 3.09 14.76 -18.64
N VAL A 93 3.20 14.56 -19.95
CA VAL A 93 2.07 14.01 -20.70
C VAL A 93 1.81 12.57 -20.28
N ALA A 94 2.87 11.79 -20.17
CA ALA A 94 2.72 10.41 -19.77
C ALA A 94 2.20 10.29 -18.36
N ARG A 95 2.63 11.19 -17.47
CA ARG A 95 2.14 11.18 -16.09
C ARG A 95 0.66 11.51 -16.04
N ALA A 96 0.23 12.48 -16.85
CA ALA A 96 -1.19 12.83 -16.90
C ALA A 96 -2.03 11.66 -17.38
N ASN A 97 -1.55 10.93 -18.38
CA ASN A 97 -2.27 9.77 -18.88
C ASN A 97 -2.35 8.68 -17.82
N ALA A 98 -1.28 8.48 -17.08
CA ALA A 98 -1.27 7.49 -16.02
C ALA A 98 -2.26 7.85 -14.92
N ARG A 99 -2.34 9.14 -14.57
CA ARG A 99 -3.29 9.57 -13.55
C ARG A 99 -4.72 9.43 -14.02
N MET A 100 -4.99 9.69 -15.29
CA MET A 100 -6.32 9.49 -15.83
C MET A 100 -6.70 8.02 -15.79
N PHE A 101 -5.77 7.15 -16.08
CA PHE A 101 -6.02 5.72 -16.02
C PHE A 101 -6.39 5.29 -14.60
N LEU A 102 -5.65 5.77 -13.62
CA LEU A 102 -5.94 5.45 -12.23
C LEU A 102 -7.31 5.98 -11.82
N HIS A 103 -7.63 7.19 -12.26
CA HIS A 103 -8.93 7.78 -11.96
C HIS A 103 -10.06 6.94 -12.52
N ARG A 104 -9.89 6.46 -13.73
CA ARG A 104 -10.92 5.63 -14.36
C ARG A 104 -11.11 4.31 -13.62
N ILE A 105 -10.02 3.71 -13.20
CA ILE A 105 -10.11 2.47 -12.43
C ILE A 105 -10.85 2.70 -11.12
N GLU A 106 -10.54 3.83 -10.46
CA GLU A 106 -11.16 4.13 -9.21
C GLU A 106 -12.65 4.35 -9.32
N ASN A 107 -13.10 4.92 -10.40
CA ASN A 107 -14.50 5.32 -10.55
C ASN A 107 -15.33 4.36 -11.38
N GLU A 108 -14.78 3.27 -11.78
CA GLU A 108 -15.51 2.24 -12.48
C GLU A 108 -15.64 1.00 -11.62
#